data_291a68adcf8e124cd21d45d9f6226ef3
#
_entry.id   291a68adcf8e124cd21d45d9f6226ef3
#
_cell.length_a   1.000
_cell.length_b   1.000
_cell.length_c   1.000
_cell.angle_alpha   90.00
_cell.angle_beta   90.00
_cell.angle_gamma   90.00
#
_symmetry.space_group_name_H-M   'P 1'
#
loop_
_entity.id
_entity.type
_entity.pdbx_description
1 polymer ?
#
loop_
_entity_poly.entity_id
_entity_poly.type
_entity_poly.pdbx_seq_one_letter_code
_entity_poly.pdbx_strand_id
1 'polypeptide(L)'
;AKMLVSSGKIVKKVVAKQGNEITPDELSRALDITEGAGGDDKEMLEGILKFGDTTASEIMTPRVELTDIDITMTFEQVMKVVLESGYSRMPAYEDNQDNIKGILYSRDLLPYIGKPVDGNFRWQSLLRQAYFVPESRQIDDLLEDFRKLKIHMAVVVDELGGAQGVVTLED
;
A
#
# COMPACT_ATOMS: atom_id res chain seq x y z
N ALA A 1 1.61 -33.86 23.46
CA ALA A 1 0.38 -33.72 22.63
C ALA A 1 -0.74 -32.88 23.28
N LYS A 2 -0.78 -32.77 24.63
CA LYS A 2 -1.81 -31.96 25.32
C LYS A 2 -1.49 -30.47 25.42
N MET A 3 -0.23 -30.04 25.26
CA MET A 3 0.18 -28.61 25.33
C MET A 3 -0.10 -27.84 24.04
N LEU A 4 0.03 -28.45 22.86
CA LEU A 4 -0.25 -27.82 21.56
C LEU A 4 -1.73 -27.42 21.36
N VAL A 5 -2.66 -28.12 22.02
CA VAL A 5 -4.11 -27.82 21.95
C VAL A 5 -4.50 -26.61 22.80
N SER A 6 -3.68 -26.25 23.80
CA SER A 6 -3.95 -25.11 24.69
C SER A 6 -3.61 -23.77 24.04
N SER A 7 -2.45 -23.66 23.32
CA SER A 7 -2.06 -22.40 22.66
C SER A 7 -2.98 -22.06 21.49
N GLY A 8 -3.38 -23.03 20.68
CA GLY A 8 -4.36 -22.83 19.60
C GLY A 8 -5.75 -22.38 20.07
N LYS A 9 -6.13 -22.71 21.32
CA LYS A 9 -7.39 -22.23 21.91
C LYS A 9 -7.29 -20.77 22.39
N ILE A 10 -6.11 -20.36 22.87
CA ILE A 10 -5.87 -18.97 23.29
C ILE A 10 -5.84 -18.05 22.08
N VAL A 11 -5.11 -18.41 21.02
CA VAL A 11 -5.06 -17.66 19.77
C VAL A 11 -6.46 -17.57 19.12
N LYS A 12 -7.22 -18.67 19.06
CA LYS A 12 -8.61 -18.65 18.59
C LYS A 12 -9.54 -17.81 19.45
N LYS A 13 -9.29 -17.69 20.75
CA LYS A 13 -10.12 -16.87 21.64
C LYS A 13 -9.81 -15.39 21.54
N VAL A 14 -8.57 -15.02 21.22
CA VAL A 14 -8.12 -13.65 20.92
C VAL A 14 -8.65 -13.20 19.56
N VAL A 15 -8.56 -14.07 18.54
CA VAL A 15 -9.05 -13.77 17.18
C VAL A 15 -10.60 -13.80 17.11
N ALA A 16 -11.27 -14.63 17.91
CA ALA A 16 -12.74 -14.72 17.93
C ALA A 16 -13.45 -13.58 18.68
N LYS A 17 -12.72 -12.71 19.37
CA LYS A 17 -13.25 -11.48 19.98
C LYS A 17 -13.24 -10.31 18.98
N GLN A 18 -13.63 -10.56 17.73
CA GLN A 18 -13.86 -9.53 16.73
C GLN A 18 -15.05 -8.67 17.13
N GLY A 19 -14.74 -7.53 17.71
CA GLY A 19 -15.72 -6.51 18.11
C GLY A 19 -15.13 -5.44 19.01
N ASN A 20 -13.97 -5.68 19.64
CA ASN A 20 -13.23 -4.67 20.37
C ASN A 20 -11.81 -4.60 19.80
N GLU A 21 -11.34 -3.41 19.53
CA GLU A 21 -9.95 -3.12 19.22
C GLU A 21 -9.06 -3.76 20.30
N ILE A 22 -8.24 -4.72 19.88
CA ILE A 22 -7.24 -5.32 20.78
C ILE A 22 -6.18 -4.23 20.97
N THR A 23 -6.09 -3.71 22.17
CA THR A 23 -5.09 -2.69 22.50
C THR A 23 -3.69 -3.31 22.53
N PRO A 24 -2.62 -2.55 22.21
CA PRO A 24 -1.24 -3.00 22.33
C PRO A 24 -0.92 -3.58 23.73
N ASP A 25 -1.53 -3.03 24.78
CA ASP A 25 -1.40 -3.53 26.16
C ASP A 25 -2.03 -4.91 26.36
N GLU A 26 -3.13 -5.23 25.71
CA GLU A 26 -3.77 -6.56 25.80
C GLU A 26 -2.93 -7.61 25.03
N LEU A 27 -2.34 -7.22 23.90
CA LEU A 27 -1.42 -8.06 23.15
C LEU A 27 -0.10 -8.27 23.92
N SER A 28 0.46 -7.24 24.56
CA SER A 28 1.66 -7.32 25.39
C SER A 28 1.43 -8.25 26.59
N ARG A 29 0.26 -8.18 27.24
CA ARG A 29 -0.15 -9.11 28.30
C ARG A 29 -0.33 -10.55 27.81
N ALA A 30 -0.79 -10.72 26.55
CA ALA A 30 -0.87 -12.05 25.95
C ALA A 30 0.52 -12.63 25.67
N LEU A 31 1.51 -11.80 25.34
CA LEU A 31 2.93 -12.20 25.23
C LEU A 31 3.50 -12.65 26.56
N ASP A 32 3.24 -11.92 27.66
CA ASP A 32 3.72 -12.27 29.01
C ASP A 32 3.12 -13.61 29.52
N ILE A 33 1.91 -13.95 29.07
CA ILE A 33 1.23 -15.21 29.42
C ILE A 33 1.76 -16.38 28.60
N THR A 34 2.40 -16.12 27.46
CA THR A 34 2.94 -17.14 26.54
C THR A 34 4.43 -17.45 26.76
N GLU A 35 5.02 -17.13 27.91
CA GLU A 35 6.41 -17.55 28.26
C GLU A 35 6.67 -19.07 28.14
N GLY A 36 5.65 -19.87 27.79
CA GLY A 36 5.76 -21.29 27.50
C GLY A 36 5.35 -21.70 26.08
N ALA A 37 4.97 -20.75 25.20
CA ALA A 37 4.67 -21.02 23.81
C ALA A 37 5.95 -21.08 22.96
N GLY A 38 5.98 -21.92 21.94
CA GLY A 38 7.12 -22.06 21.04
C GLY A 38 7.52 -20.72 20.40
N GLY A 39 8.79 -20.58 20.03
CA GLY A 39 9.34 -19.34 19.47
C GLY A 39 8.55 -18.73 18.32
N ASP A 40 7.93 -19.57 17.50
CA ASP A 40 7.12 -19.16 16.34
C ASP A 40 5.87 -18.33 16.73
N ASP A 41 5.20 -18.69 17.83
CA ASP A 41 4.01 -17.96 18.30
C ASP A 41 4.36 -16.58 18.84
N LYS A 42 5.53 -16.44 19.48
CA LYS A 42 6.04 -15.17 19.99
C LYS A 42 6.44 -14.23 18.84
N GLU A 43 7.16 -14.75 17.86
CA GLU A 43 7.59 -14.00 16.68
C GLU A 43 6.37 -13.49 15.89
N MET A 44 5.32 -14.31 15.75
CA MET A 44 4.07 -13.92 15.11
C MET A 44 3.36 -12.80 15.88
N LEU A 45 3.30 -12.86 17.21
CA LEU A 45 2.67 -11.83 18.04
C LEU A 45 3.46 -10.51 18.03
N GLU A 46 4.79 -10.58 18.07
CA GLU A 46 5.66 -9.41 17.91
C GLU A 46 5.49 -8.77 16.52
N GLY A 47 5.33 -9.59 15.47
CA GLY A 47 5.02 -9.13 14.12
C GLY A 47 3.69 -8.37 14.05
N ILE A 48 2.64 -8.88 14.71
CA ILE A 48 1.33 -8.24 14.76
C ILE A 48 1.39 -6.89 15.51
N LEU A 49 2.12 -6.84 16.64
CA LEU A 49 2.32 -5.60 17.39
C LEU A 49 3.07 -4.56 16.56
N LYS A 50 4.17 -4.97 15.92
CA LYS A 50 4.96 -4.10 15.05
C LYS A 50 4.14 -3.59 13.87
N PHE A 51 3.28 -4.42 13.30
CA PHE A 51 2.39 -4.02 12.20
C PHE A 51 1.44 -2.89 12.63
N GLY A 52 0.86 -2.96 13.83
CA GLY A 52 -0.05 -1.91 14.35
C GLY A 52 0.64 -0.57 14.62
N ASP A 53 1.95 -0.57 14.89
CA ASP A 53 2.73 0.64 15.18
C ASP A 53 3.47 1.20 13.96
N THR A 54 3.51 0.48 12.86
CA THR A 54 4.23 0.88 11.64
C THR A 54 3.44 1.93 10.86
N THR A 55 4.12 2.96 10.36
CA THR A 55 3.53 4.05 9.58
C THR A 55 3.82 3.92 8.09
N ALA A 56 3.05 4.63 7.27
CA ALA A 56 3.23 4.66 5.82
C ALA A 56 4.64 5.11 5.42
N SER A 57 5.22 6.08 6.12
CA SER A 57 6.58 6.58 5.85
C SER A 57 7.67 5.53 6.04
N GLU A 58 7.44 4.55 6.93
CA GLU A 58 8.43 3.50 7.23
C GLU A 58 8.49 2.41 6.16
N ILE A 59 7.40 2.22 5.40
CA ILE A 59 7.31 1.15 4.39
C ILE A 59 7.21 1.68 2.96
N MET A 60 6.96 2.99 2.77
CA MET A 60 6.78 3.56 1.44
C MET A 60 8.02 3.38 0.56
N THR A 61 7.79 3.22 -0.73
CA THR A 61 8.83 3.44 -1.73
C THR A 61 9.02 4.94 -1.88
N PRO A 62 10.22 5.48 -1.55
CA PRO A 62 10.46 6.92 -1.58
C PRO A 62 10.41 7.46 -3.01
N ARG A 63 10.03 8.72 -3.18
CA ARG A 63 9.84 9.34 -4.49
C ARG A 63 11.05 9.28 -5.42
N VAL A 64 12.25 9.27 -4.87
CA VAL A 64 13.49 9.19 -5.64
C VAL A 64 13.69 7.84 -6.34
N GLU A 65 12.98 6.82 -5.89
CA GLU A 65 13.01 5.45 -6.45
C GLU A 65 11.79 5.16 -7.32
N LEU A 66 10.82 6.10 -7.38
CA LEU A 66 9.61 5.90 -8.16
C LEU A 66 9.87 6.03 -9.66
N THR A 67 9.19 5.17 -10.41
CA THR A 67 8.95 5.41 -11.84
C THR A 67 7.61 6.12 -11.97
N ASP A 68 7.66 7.39 -12.29
CA ASP A 68 6.50 8.25 -12.47
C ASP A 68 6.40 8.73 -13.93
N ILE A 69 5.28 9.35 -14.26
CA ILE A 69 4.94 9.77 -15.62
C ILE A 69 4.59 11.26 -15.61
N ASP A 70 5.27 12.04 -16.46
CA ASP A 70 4.88 13.42 -16.72
C ASP A 70 3.64 13.45 -17.62
N ILE A 71 2.59 14.20 -17.22
CA ILE A 71 1.35 14.30 -17.99
C ILE A 71 1.55 14.93 -19.38
N THR A 72 2.67 15.60 -19.61
CA THR A 72 3.03 16.18 -20.93
C THR A 72 3.58 15.15 -21.91
N MET A 73 3.94 13.95 -21.45
CA MET A 73 4.44 12.88 -22.30
C MET A 73 3.43 12.48 -23.37
N THR A 74 3.94 12.12 -24.54
CA THR A 74 3.12 11.51 -25.58
C THR A 74 2.72 10.08 -25.19
N PHE A 75 1.68 9.55 -25.81
CA PHE A 75 1.26 8.17 -25.58
C PHE A 75 2.39 7.16 -25.85
N GLU A 76 3.18 7.38 -26.91
CA GLU A 76 4.31 6.53 -27.26
C GLU A 76 5.40 6.54 -26.18
N GLN A 77 5.71 7.72 -25.61
CA GLN A 77 6.66 7.85 -24.51
C GLN A 77 6.15 7.13 -23.25
N VAL A 78 4.87 7.29 -22.93
CA VAL A 78 4.26 6.57 -21.79
C VAL A 78 4.32 5.06 -22.00
N MET A 79 3.99 4.57 -23.17
CA MET A 79 4.09 3.15 -23.51
C MET A 79 5.51 2.60 -23.32
N LYS A 80 6.52 3.38 -23.72
CA LYS A 80 7.92 3.01 -23.52
C LYS A 80 8.26 2.87 -22.04
N VAL A 81 7.89 3.87 -21.21
CA VAL A 81 8.12 3.82 -19.76
C VAL A 81 7.44 2.62 -19.14
N VAL A 82 6.19 2.35 -19.50
CA VAL A 82 5.43 1.21 -18.97
C VAL A 82 6.07 -0.12 -19.32
N LEU A 83 6.51 -0.29 -20.56
CA LEU A 83 7.14 -1.54 -21.02
C LEU A 83 8.53 -1.75 -20.40
N GLU A 84 9.32 -0.69 -20.26
CA GLU A 84 10.65 -0.76 -19.68
C GLU A 84 10.63 -0.97 -18.17
N SER A 85 9.71 -0.33 -17.45
CA SER A 85 9.60 -0.45 -16.00
C SER A 85 8.94 -1.74 -15.55
N GLY A 86 7.97 -2.24 -16.31
CA GLY A 86 7.17 -3.42 -15.95
C GLY A 86 6.20 -3.21 -14.81
N TYR A 87 6.05 -1.97 -14.30
CA TYR A 87 5.14 -1.69 -13.20
C TYR A 87 3.67 -1.69 -13.64
N SER A 88 2.82 -2.20 -12.76
CA SER A 88 1.38 -2.24 -12.99
C SER A 88 0.69 -0.91 -12.74
N ARG A 89 1.28 -0.03 -11.91
CA ARG A 89 0.72 1.27 -11.51
C ARG A 89 1.84 2.27 -11.37
N MET A 90 1.63 3.46 -11.89
CA MET A 90 2.61 4.55 -11.85
C MET A 90 1.91 5.86 -11.55
N PRO A 91 2.45 6.68 -10.63
CA PRO A 91 1.95 8.04 -10.41
C PRO A 91 2.18 8.89 -11.67
N ALA A 92 1.23 9.76 -11.96
CA ALA A 92 1.37 10.77 -13.02
C ALA A 92 1.35 12.17 -12.39
N TYR A 93 2.33 13.00 -12.74
CA TYR A 93 2.50 14.34 -12.17
C TYR A 93 2.44 15.43 -13.25
N GLU A 94 2.16 16.64 -12.83
CA GLU A 94 2.20 17.86 -13.64
C GLU A 94 3.22 18.84 -13.05
N ASP A 95 4.10 19.37 -13.86
CA ASP A 95 5.17 20.33 -13.56
C ASP A 95 6.26 19.75 -12.66
N ASN A 96 5.90 19.16 -11.53
CA ASN A 96 6.83 18.52 -10.59
C ASN A 96 6.18 17.34 -9.86
N GLN A 97 7.00 16.49 -9.28
CA GLN A 97 6.57 15.27 -8.58
C GLN A 97 5.70 15.52 -7.33
N ASP A 98 5.65 16.75 -6.80
CA ASP A 98 4.75 17.10 -5.70
C ASP A 98 3.29 17.21 -6.16
N ASN A 99 3.07 17.45 -7.46
CA ASN A 99 1.76 17.67 -8.04
C ASN A 99 1.24 16.41 -8.76
N ILE A 100 0.85 15.39 -8.01
CA ILE A 100 0.31 14.15 -8.54
C ILE A 100 -1.12 14.37 -9.05
N LYS A 101 -1.36 14.06 -10.32
CA LYS A 101 -2.68 14.21 -10.97
C LYS A 101 -3.51 12.94 -10.96
N GLY A 102 -2.87 11.80 -10.84
CA GLY A 102 -3.56 10.51 -10.81
C GLY A 102 -2.59 9.34 -10.88
N ILE A 103 -3.16 8.16 -10.96
CA ILE A 103 -2.41 6.91 -11.11
C ILE A 103 -2.75 6.29 -12.46
N LEU A 104 -1.72 6.00 -13.25
CA LEU A 104 -1.86 5.24 -14.48
C LEU A 104 -1.77 3.75 -14.18
N TYR A 105 -2.74 2.99 -14.62
CA TYR A 105 -2.72 1.54 -14.57
C TYR A 105 -2.30 0.99 -15.93
N SER A 106 -1.21 0.23 -15.99
CA SER A 106 -0.69 -0.33 -17.25
C SER A 106 -1.73 -1.16 -17.99
N ARG A 107 -2.60 -1.87 -17.28
CA ARG A 107 -3.70 -2.65 -17.87
C ARG A 107 -4.71 -1.79 -18.66
N ASP A 108 -4.89 -0.53 -18.29
CA ASP A 108 -5.85 0.36 -18.97
C ASP A 108 -5.32 0.81 -20.34
N LEU A 109 -4.02 0.61 -20.61
CA LEU A 109 -3.40 0.85 -21.91
C LEU A 109 -3.54 -0.34 -22.89
N LEU A 110 -3.84 -1.55 -22.40
CA LEU A 110 -3.91 -2.76 -23.22
C LEU A 110 -4.82 -2.63 -24.44
N PRO A 111 -6.01 -1.98 -24.35
CA PRO A 111 -6.90 -1.83 -25.52
C PRO A 111 -6.31 -1.01 -26.68
N TYR A 112 -5.26 -0.24 -26.41
CA TYR A 112 -4.65 0.70 -27.36
C TYR A 112 -3.33 0.19 -27.95
N ILE A 113 -2.82 -0.94 -27.45
CA ILE A 113 -1.57 -1.52 -27.96
C ILE A 113 -1.77 -2.00 -29.41
N GLY A 114 -0.85 -1.58 -30.29
CA GLY A 114 -0.87 -1.98 -31.71
C GLY A 114 -1.97 -1.37 -32.56
N LYS A 115 -2.75 -0.45 -32.00
CA LYS A 115 -3.75 0.29 -32.76
C LYS A 115 -3.22 1.68 -33.13
N PRO A 116 -3.54 2.20 -34.33
CA PRO A 116 -3.30 3.60 -34.61
C PRO A 116 -4.12 4.43 -33.62
N VAL A 117 -3.43 5.21 -32.81
CA VAL A 117 -4.06 6.15 -31.88
C VAL A 117 -4.36 7.41 -32.65
N ASP A 118 -5.62 7.84 -32.67
CA ASP A 118 -6.01 9.10 -33.26
C ASP A 118 -5.22 10.24 -32.59
N GLY A 119 -4.75 11.24 -33.35
CA GLY A 119 -4.00 12.39 -32.84
C GLY A 119 -4.73 13.20 -31.73
N ASN A 120 -6.02 12.96 -31.56
CA ASN A 120 -6.83 13.51 -30.47
C ASN A 120 -6.90 12.64 -29.23
N PHE A 121 -6.27 11.45 -29.22
CA PHE A 121 -6.30 10.56 -28.09
C PHE A 121 -5.52 11.15 -26.91
N ARG A 122 -6.21 11.31 -25.80
CA ARG A 122 -5.64 11.79 -24.54
C ARG A 122 -5.50 10.63 -23.57
N TRP A 123 -4.30 10.06 -23.46
CA TRP A 123 -4.02 9.02 -22.48
C TRP A 123 -4.24 9.49 -21.04
N GLN A 124 -4.15 10.80 -20.78
CA GLN A 124 -4.42 11.40 -19.47
C GLN A 124 -5.86 11.12 -18.99
N SER A 125 -6.80 10.87 -19.90
CA SER A 125 -8.17 10.49 -19.55
C SER A 125 -8.27 9.10 -18.89
N LEU A 126 -7.23 8.28 -18.99
CA LEU A 126 -7.13 6.97 -18.36
C LEU A 126 -6.64 7.04 -16.92
N LEU A 127 -6.15 8.19 -16.46
CA LEU A 127 -5.68 8.37 -15.10
C LEU A 127 -6.83 8.16 -14.11
N ARG A 128 -6.54 7.32 -13.10
CA ARG A 128 -7.45 7.12 -11.97
C ARG A 128 -7.10 8.10 -10.86
N GLN A 129 -8.09 8.46 -10.06
CA GLN A 129 -7.89 9.35 -8.93
C GLN A 129 -6.85 8.76 -7.97
N ALA A 130 -5.87 9.57 -7.58
CA ALA A 130 -4.90 9.21 -6.56
C ALA A 130 -5.54 9.29 -5.16
N TYR A 131 -5.16 8.37 -4.29
CA TYR A 131 -5.51 8.40 -2.88
C TYR A 131 -4.31 8.89 -2.09
N PHE A 132 -4.48 9.97 -1.34
CA PHE A 132 -3.40 10.61 -0.59
C PHE A 132 -3.54 10.28 0.90
N VAL A 133 -2.41 9.94 1.52
CA VAL A 133 -2.33 9.66 2.95
C VAL A 133 -1.15 10.42 3.58
N PRO A 134 -1.24 10.84 4.84
CA PRO A 134 -0.11 11.45 5.54
C PRO A 134 0.96 10.40 5.85
N GLU A 135 2.19 10.83 6.04
CA GLU A 135 3.33 9.99 6.43
C GLU A 135 3.07 9.19 7.71
N SER A 136 2.31 9.76 8.63
CA SER A 136 1.94 9.15 9.93
C SER A 136 0.79 8.15 9.85
N ARG A 137 0.21 7.91 8.65
CA ARG A 137 -0.88 6.93 8.49
C ARG A 137 -0.40 5.55 8.90
N GLN A 138 -1.10 4.90 9.84
CA GLN A 138 -0.78 3.54 10.26
C GLN A 138 -1.14 2.55 9.15
N ILE A 139 -0.31 1.52 8.98
CA ILE A 139 -0.45 0.60 7.85
C ILE A 139 -1.65 -0.33 7.97
N ASP A 140 -2.11 -0.64 9.17
CA ASP A 140 -3.34 -1.40 9.42
C ASP A 140 -4.57 -0.62 8.94
N ASP A 141 -4.67 0.67 9.27
CA ASP A 141 -5.70 1.57 8.76
C ASP A 141 -5.62 1.72 7.24
N LEU A 142 -4.41 1.84 6.70
CA LEU A 142 -4.17 1.96 5.27
C LEU A 142 -4.62 0.69 4.52
N LEU A 143 -4.36 -0.49 5.09
CA LEU A 143 -4.82 -1.76 4.55
C LEU A 143 -6.36 -1.83 4.53
N GLU A 144 -7.02 -1.33 5.57
CA GLU A 144 -8.47 -1.24 5.61
C GLU A 144 -9.01 -0.28 4.54
N ASP A 145 -8.37 0.88 4.35
CA ASP A 145 -8.70 1.83 3.29
C ASP A 145 -8.58 1.18 1.90
N PHE A 146 -7.50 0.46 1.64
CA PHE A 146 -7.30 -0.26 0.38
C PHE A 146 -8.44 -1.26 0.10
N ARG A 147 -8.88 -1.99 1.12
CA ARG A 147 -9.99 -2.94 1.00
C ARG A 147 -11.32 -2.23 0.75
N LYS A 148 -11.61 -1.18 1.51
CA LYS A 148 -12.87 -0.41 1.40
C LYS A 148 -13.00 0.31 0.07
N LEU A 149 -11.92 0.97 -0.36
CA LEU A 149 -11.88 1.78 -1.57
C LEU A 149 -11.57 0.94 -2.82
N LYS A 150 -11.17 -0.33 -2.65
CA LYS A 150 -10.74 -1.24 -3.74
C LYS A 150 -9.60 -0.65 -4.58
N ILE A 151 -8.67 0.00 -3.90
CA ILE A 151 -7.45 0.57 -4.48
C ILE A 151 -6.24 -0.24 -4.02
N HIS A 152 -5.12 -0.08 -4.70
CA HIS A 152 -3.89 -0.84 -4.45
C HIS A 152 -2.66 0.05 -4.28
N MET A 153 -2.82 1.36 -4.36
CA MET A 153 -1.72 2.32 -4.23
C MET A 153 -2.24 3.59 -3.58
N ALA A 154 -1.48 4.12 -2.63
CA ALA A 154 -1.67 5.42 -2.01
C ALA A 154 -0.42 6.27 -2.19
N VAL A 155 -0.59 7.56 -2.39
CA VAL A 155 0.49 8.55 -2.42
C VAL A 155 0.67 9.10 -1.01
N VAL A 156 1.88 8.98 -0.48
CA VAL A 156 2.24 9.51 0.84
C VAL A 156 2.66 10.96 0.70
N VAL A 157 2.06 11.83 1.49
CA VAL A 157 2.31 13.28 1.45
C VAL A 157 2.75 13.81 2.81
N ASP A 158 3.60 14.85 2.77
CA ASP A 158 3.99 15.61 3.96
C ASP A 158 2.91 16.63 4.38
N GLU A 159 3.19 17.42 5.40
CA GLU A 159 2.28 18.42 5.95
C GLU A 159 1.96 19.56 4.97
N LEU A 160 2.81 19.77 3.97
CA LEU A 160 2.65 20.80 2.93
C LEU A 160 1.94 20.23 1.68
N GLY A 161 1.63 18.92 1.67
CA GLY A 161 1.01 18.25 0.55
C GLY A 161 2.00 17.79 -0.54
N GLY A 162 3.30 17.87 -0.28
CA GLY A 162 4.33 17.38 -1.18
C GLY A 162 4.41 15.84 -1.17
N ALA A 163 4.45 15.21 -2.35
CA ALA A 163 4.53 13.76 -2.46
C ALA A 163 5.92 13.26 -2.00
N GLN A 164 5.94 12.38 -1.01
CA GLN A 164 7.16 11.79 -0.44
C GLN A 164 7.45 10.40 -1.00
N GLY A 165 6.42 9.67 -1.37
CA GLY A 165 6.53 8.33 -1.90
C GLY A 165 5.18 7.70 -2.16
N VAL A 166 5.17 6.39 -2.38
CA VAL A 166 3.94 5.60 -2.53
C VAL A 166 3.99 4.37 -1.64
N VAL A 167 2.82 3.91 -1.22
CA VAL A 167 2.63 2.60 -0.58
C VAL A 167 1.70 1.79 -1.45
N THR A 168 2.03 0.53 -1.68
CA THR A 168 1.20 -0.40 -2.43
C THR A 168 0.70 -1.53 -1.54
N LEU A 169 -0.29 -2.27 -2.01
CA LEU A 169 -0.82 -3.42 -1.27
C LEU A 169 0.21 -4.56 -1.14
N GLU A 170 1.21 -4.55 -2.02
CA GLU A 170 2.29 -5.54 -2.04
C GLU A 170 3.45 -5.20 -1.09
N ASP A 171 3.55 -3.97 -0.57
CA ASP A 171 4.58 -3.54 0.39
C ASP A 171 4.27 -4.04 1.79
#